data_637f33d9fb7917d0fc9ae0f550dc631d
#
_entry.id   637f33d9fb7917d0fc9ae0f550dc631d
#
_cell.length_a   1.000
_cell.length_b   1.000
_cell.length_c   1.000
_cell.angle_alpha   90.00
_cell.angle_beta   90.00
_cell.angle_gamma   90.00
#
_symmetry.space_group_name_H-M   'P 1'
#
loop_
_entity.id
_entity.type
_entity.pdbx_description
1 polymer ?
#
loop_
_entity_poly.entity_id
_entity_poly.type
_entity_poly.pdbx_seq_one_letter_code
_entity_poly.pdbx_strand_id
1 'polypeptide(L)'
;MTAAANKGFHPSLEAEHPYIFIDSCMQAWPDADYANAHRHGVTAYAATAWDPHANVEQAMEEGMFWHLIARRYPNTLVVETAEDIRRARREGKAAFIIAAQGGDFIGNKLHRIEAFYRLGLRMMLPAYNTSNQICDGCLDRTDGGLTRFGTLVVEECNRVGLLLDCTHIGKRASLELIERSADPVVFSHSNPNAIVRNPRNIDDDQIKACAAKGGVIGLAPWGPLVLKADQTTQPTVDDFIDHIDYVAQLTGSTDHLGIGTDMSLGTYPDHAHDPWGEPEYPDVADRYGRLITTDVRSPRRALADFHAYPQVTNLIDRLAARRYTDTDIRNILGENYLRVFAQVWK
;
A
#
# COMPACT_ATOMS: atom_id res chain seq x y z
N MET A 1 14.15 -20.57 -26.14
CA MET A 1 13.62 -19.50 -25.29
C MET A 1 13.95 -19.90 -23.84
N THR A 2 15.01 -19.35 -23.30
CA THR A 2 15.44 -19.62 -21.93
C THR A 2 14.49 -18.89 -21.00
N ALA A 3 13.81 -19.63 -20.12
CA ALA A 3 12.97 -19.07 -19.06
C ALA A 3 13.78 -18.06 -18.26
N ALA A 4 13.36 -16.79 -18.29
CA ALA A 4 13.89 -15.79 -17.37
C ALA A 4 13.65 -16.28 -15.95
N ALA A 5 14.71 -16.45 -15.18
CA ALA A 5 14.62 -16.88 -13.81
C ALA A 5 13.73 -15.87 -13.03
N ASN A 6 12.67 -16.39 -12.45
CA ASN A 6 11.76 -15.66 -11.57
C ASN A 6 12.56 -15.07 -10.40
N LYS A 7 12.92 -13.78 -10.47
CA LYS A 7 13.83 -13.13 -9.52
C LYS A 7 13.15 -12.67 -8.22
N GLY A 8 11.84 -12.87 -8.09
CA GLY A 8 11.07 -12.40 -6.94
C GLY A 8 10.75 -13.43 -5.86
N PHE A 9 10.93 -14.74 -6.13
CA PHE A 9 10.61 -15.79 -5.17
C PHE A 9 11.67 -16.88 -5.18
N HIS A 10 12.30 -17.12 -4.03
CA HIS A 10 13.15 -18.30 -3.84
C HIS A 10 12.31 -19.41 -3.19
N PRO A 11 12.10 -20.57 -3.85
CA PRO A 11 11.21 -21.64 -3.35
C PRO A 11 11.55 -22.18 -1.95
N SER A 12 12.74 -21.91 -1.46
CA SER A 12 13.22 -22.32 -0.13
C SER A 12 12.93 -21.31 0.98
N LEU A 13 12.36 -20.14 0.66
CA LEU A 13 12.08 -19.10 1.63
C LEU A 13 10.58 -19.04 1.89
N GLU A 14 10.14 -19.77 2.91
CA GLU A 14 8.80 -19.68 3.48
C GLU A 14 8.90 -18.90 4.78
N ALA A 15 7.91 -18.03 5.06
CA ALA A 15 7.83 -17.36 6.34
C ALA A 15 6.70 -17.99 7.17
N GLU A 16 7.05 -18.49 8.34
CA GLU A 16 6.08 -18.95 9.33
C GLU A 16 6.11 -18.01 10.54
N HIS A 17 4.97 -17.46 10.88
CA HIS A 17 4.75 -16.69 12.10
C HIS A 17 3.27 -16.72 12.49
N PRO A 18 2.94 -16.45 13.78
CA PRO A 18 1.56 -16.60 14.28
C PRO A 18 0.63 -15.45 13.88
N TYR A 19 1.14 -14.37 13.33
CA TYR A 19 0.39 -13.15 13.10
C TYR A 19 -0.44 -13.18 11.80
N ILE A 20 -1.55 -12.45 11.79
CA ILE A 20 -2.16 -12.00 10.55
C ILE A 20 -1.27 -10.86 10.02
N PHE A 21 -0.69 -11.04 8.85
CA PHE A 21 0.02 -9.97 8.15
C PHE A 21 -0.80 -9.48 6.97
N ILE A 22 -1.15 -8.20 6.99
CA ILE A 22 -1.85 -7.49 5.91
C ILE A 22 -0.85 -6.54 5.27
N ASP A 23 -0.52 -6.79 4.02
CA ASP A 23 0.21 -5.84 3.19
C ASP A 23 -0.79 -4.90 2.52
N SER A 24 -0.80 -3.64 2.93
CA SER A 24 -1.78 -2.66 2.47
C SER A 24 -1.47 -2.05 1.11
N CYS A 25 -0.35 -2.40 0.49
CA CYS A 25 -0.03 -2.04 -0.89
C CYS A 25 0.96 -3.02 -1.50
N MET A 26 0.56 -3.66 -2.58
CA MET A 26 1.42 -4.52 -3.37
C MET A 26 1.08 -4.47 -4.85
N GLN A 27 2.06 -4.75 -5.68
CA GLN A 27 1.91 -4.91 -7.12
C GLN A 27 1.84 -6.40 -7.48
N ALA A 28 1.01 -6.79 -8.43
CA ALA A 28 0.98 -8.17 -8.88
C ALA A 28 0.93 -8.25 -10.40
N TRP A 29 1.73 -9.15 -10.95
CA TRP A 29 1.91 -9.28 -12.39
C TRP A 29 1.43 -10.66 -12.88
N PRO A 30 1.10 -10.81 -14.17
CA PRO A 30 0.52 -12.06 -14.70
C PRO A 30 1.39 -13.30 -14.50
N ASP A 31 2.72 -13.14 -14.35
CA ASP A 31 3.68 -14.23 -14.12
C ASP A 31 3.91 -14.54 -12.63
N ALA A 32 3.14 -13.94 -11.72
CA ALA A 32 3.23 -14.21 -10.29
C ALA A 32 2.87 -15.66 -9.94
N ASP A 33 3.54 -16.20 -8.95
CA ASP A 33 3.23 -17.53 -8.40
C ASP A 33 2.07 -17.47 -7.40
N TYR A 34 0.87 -17.24 -7.91
CA TYR A 34 -0.35 -17.17 -7.11
C TYR A 34 -0.64 -18.48 -6.35
N ALA A 35 -0.19 -19.62 -6.88
CA ALA A 35 -0.41 -20.91 -6.23
C ALA A 35 0.30 -21.02 -4.87
N ASN A 36 1.43 -20.36 -4.72
CA ASN A 36 2.27 -20.37 -3.51
C ASN A 36 2.26 -19.05 -2.73
N ALA A 37 1.48 -18.03 -3.11
CA ALA A 37 1.40 -16.75 -2.41
C ALA A 37 1.10 -16.90 -0.90
N HIS A 38 0.33 -17.90 -0.50
CA HIS A 38 0.00 -18.21 0.90
C HIS A 38 1.22 -18.63 1.76
N ARG A 39 2.36 -18.97 1.13
CA ARG A 39 3.60 -19.43 1.81
C ARG A 39 4.54 -18.26 2.17
N HIS A 40 4.26 -17.06 1.70
CA HIS A 40 5.12 -15.89 1.89
C HIS A 40 5.02 -15.25 3.28
N GLY A 41 4.20 -15.78 4.17
CA GLY A 41 3.93 -15.17 5.48
C GLY A 41 2.90 -14.05 5.45
N VAL A 42 2.40 -13.64 4.29
CA VAL A 42 1.34 -12.62 4.15
C VAL A 42 -0.02 -13.31 4.12
N THR A 43 -0.93 -12.83 4.97
CA THR A 43 -2.30 -13.34 5.02
C THR A 43 -3.18 -12.66 3.98
N ALA A 44 -3.04 -11.31 3.86
CA ALA A 44 -3.82 -10.54 2.90
C ALA A 44 -2.95 -9.49 2.21
N TYR A 45 -3.17 -9.36 0.92
CA TYR A 45 -2.51 -8.42 0.03
C TYR A 45 -3.53 -7.42 -0.51
N ALA A 46 -3.36 -6.12 -0.21
CA ALA A 46 -4.09 -5.08 -0.93
C ALA A 46 -3.41 -4.87 -2.28
N ALA A 47 -3.95 -5.55 -3.27
CA ALA A 47 -3.37 -5.59 -4.60
C ALA A 47 -3.81 -4.39 -5.43
N THR A 48 -2.85 -3.69 -6.03
CA THR A 48 -3.12 -2.70 -7.07
C THR A 48 -3.78 -3.42 -8.24
N ALA A 49 -5.09 -3.23 -8.36
CA ALA A 49 -5.92 -4.10 -9.17
C ALA A 49 -5.87 -3.78 -10.66
N TRP A 50 -5.50 -2.54 -10.99
CA TRP A 50 -5.37 -2.01 -12.36
C TRP A 50 -4.43 -0.81 -12.39
N ASP A 51 -4.05 -0.37 -13.60
CA ASP A 51 -3.25 0.82 -13.82
C ASP A 51 -3.89 2.05 -13.13
N PRO A 52 -3.14 2.89 -12.40
CA PRO A 52 -3.69 4.06 -11.71
C PRO A 52 -4.51 5.01 -12.60
N HIS A 53 -4.17 5.08 -13.87
CA HIS A 53 -4.84 5.93 -14.87
C HIS A 53 -5.84 5.17 -15.76
N ALA A 54 -6.18 3.93 -15.38
CA ALA A 54 -7.12 3.11 -16.12
C ALA A 54 -8.48 3.80 -16.30
N ASN A 55 -9.03 3.71 -17.49
CA ASN A 55 -10.43 4.07 -17.71
C ASN A 55 -11.38 2.98 -17.15
N VAL A 56 -12.68 3.20 -17.24
CA VAL A 56 -13.68 2.30 -16.66
C VAL A 56 -13.65 0.89 -17.28
N GLU A 57 -13.38 0.76 -18.57
CA GLU A 57 -13.34 -0.52 -19.28
C GLU A 57 -12.13 -1.34 -18.85
N GLN A 58 -10.96 -0.72 -18.85
CA GLN A 58 -9.70 -1.33 -18.36
C GLN A 58 -9.82 -1.76 -16.89
N ALA A 59 -10.29 -0.86 -16.02
CA ALA A 59 -10.44 -1.16 -14.61
C ALA A 59 -11.43 -2.33 -14.35
N MET A 60 -12.47 -2.47 -15.17
CA MET A 60 -13.41 -3.58 -15.09
C MET A 60 -12.74 -4.90 -15.50
N GLU A 61 -12.01 -4.93 -16.61
CA GLU A 61 -11.33 -6.13 -17.10
C GLU A 61 -10.24 -6.59 -16.14
N GLU A 62 -9.37 -5.67 -15.72
CA GLU A 62 -8.27 -5.97 -14.81
C GLU A 62 -8.76 -6.30 -13.39
N GLY A 63 -9.81 -5.64 -12.92
CA GLY A 63 -10.43 -5.95 -11.62
C GLY A 63 -11.04 -7.36 -11.58
N MET A 64 -11.61 -7.84 -12.69
CA MET A 64 -12.13 -9.20 -12.78
C MET A 64 -11.06 -10.28 -12.81
N PHE A 65 -9.81 -9.93 -13.12
CA PHE A 65 -8.67 -10.84 -13.05
C PHE A 65 -8.51 -11.48 -11.66
N TRP A 66 -8.75 -10.73 -10.59
CA TRP A 66 -8.62 -11.22 -9.21
C TRP A 66 -9.63 -12.32 -8.89
N HIS A 67 -10.84 -12.21 -9.40
CA HIS A 67 -11.85 -13.27 -9.28
C HIS A 67 -11.49 -14.51 -10.10
N LEU A 68 -10.79 -14.34 -11.23
CA LEU A 68 -10.26 -15.47 -12.00
C LEU A 68 -9.13 -16.17 -11.25
N ILE A 69 -8.22 -15.42 -10.60
CA ILE A 69 -7.15 -15.97 -9.75
C ILE A 69 -7.76 -16.80 -8.63
N ALA A 70 -8.72 -16.28 -7.89
CA ALA A 70 -9.36 -17.01 -6.79
C ALA A 70 -10.10 -18.27 -7.24
N ARG A 71 -10.64 -18.31 -8.47
CA ARG A 71 -11.25 -19.51 -9.04
C ARG A 71 -10.22 -20.54 -9.51
N ARG A 72 -9.07 -20.08 -10.00
CA ARG A 72 -8.02 -20.95 -10.57
C ARG A 72 -7.14 -21.57 -9.49
N TYR A 73 -6.88 -20.86 -8.41
CA TYR A 73 -5.95 -21.26 -7.37
C TYR A 73 -6.69 -21.45 -6.04
N PRO A 74 -6.91 -22.72 -5.58
CA PRO A 74 -7.74 -23.02 -4.40
C PRO A 74 -7.17 -22.46 -3.09
N ASN A 75 -5.87 -22.15 -3.06
CA ASN A 75 -5.20 -21.52 -1.92
C ASN A 75 -5.27 -19.98 -1.93
N THR A 76 -6.16 -19.41 -2.73
CA THR A 76 -6.40 -17.96 -2.79
C THR A 76 -7.88 -17.65 -2.59
N LEU A 77 -8.18 -16.42 -2.19
CA LEU A 77 -9.53 -15.88 -2.16
C LEU A 77 -9.52 -14.36 -2.40
N VAL A 78 -10.63 -13.82 -2.90
CA VAL A 78 -10.87 -12.37 -2.93
C VAL A 78 -11.59 -11.99 -1.63
N VAL A 79 -11.17 -10.87 -1.05
CA VAL A 79 -11.70 -10.33 0.21
C VAL A 79 -12.94 -9.48 -0.07
N GLU A 80 -14.03 -9.77 0.60
CA GLU A 80 -15.23 -8.93 0.63
C GLU A 80 -15.47 -8.33 2.00
N THR A 81 -15.03 -9.02 3.06
CA THR A 81 -15.21 -8.62 4.47
C THR A 81 -13.91 -8.81 5.26
N ALA A 82 -13.78 -8.13 6.40
CA ALA A 82 -12.66 -8.35 7.31
C ALA A 82 -12.57 -9.80 7.82
N GLU A 83 -13.71 -10.50 7.92
CA GLU A 83 -13.75 -11.91 8.34
C GLU A 83 -13.16 -12.85 7.27
N ASP A 84 -13.19 -12.48 6.00
CA ASP A 84 -12.52 -13.27 4.95
C ASP A 84 -11.02 -13.35 5.16
N ILE A 85 -10.40 -12.28 5.68
CA ILE A 85 -8.97 -12.28 6.02
C ILE A 85 -8.69 -13.24 7.19
N ARG A 86 -9.53 -13.22 8.22
CA ARG A 86 -9.41 -14.17 9.34
C ARG A 86 -9.63 -15.61 8.88
N ARG A 87 -10.58 -15.82 7.97
CA ARG A 87 -10.83 -17.13 7.33
C ARG A 87 -9.62 -17.57 6.52
N ALA A 88 -9.02 -16.70 5.71
CA ALA A 88 -7.82 -17.02 4.95
C ALA A 88 -6.68 -17.49 5.86
N ARG A 89 -6.48 -16.81 7.00
CA ARG A 89 -5.48 -17.21 8.00
C ARG A 89 -5.77 -18.63 8.56
N ARG A 90 -7.02 -18.91 8.92
CA ARG A 90 -7.40 -20.22 9.46
C ARG A 90 -7.27 -21.36 8.43
N GLU A 91 -7.54 -21.06 7.16
CA GLU A 91 -7.51 -22.03 6.05
C GLU A 91 -6.13 -22.14 5.37
N GLY A 92 -5.14 -21.34 5.80
CA GLY A 92 -3.82 -21.29 5.17
C GLY A 92 -3.85 -20.81 3.72
N LYS A 93 -4.69 -19.79 3.43
CA LYS A 93 -4.84 -19.18 2.11
C LYS A 93 -4.25 -17.78 2.04
N ALA A 94 -3.91 -17.35 0.83
CA ALA A 94 -3.64 -15.94 0.52
C ALA A 94 -4.95 -15.23 0.17
N ALA A 95 -5.21 -14.10 0.81
CA ALA A 95 -6.36 -13.25 0.54
C ALA A 95 -5.95 -12.04 -0.30
N PHE A 96 -6.72 -11.71 -1.34
CA PHE A 96 -6.48 -10.53 -2.17
C PHE A 96 -7.59 -9.51 -1.94
N ILE A 97 -7.20 -8.33 -1.47
CA ILE A 97 -8.06 -7.15 -1.36
C ILE A 97 -7.92 -6.38 -2.67
N ILE A 98 -9.00 -6.19 -3.40
CA ILE A 98 -8.99 -5.40 -4.63
C ILE A 98 -8.87 -3.92 -4.22
N ALA A 99 -7.75 -3.28 -4.57
CA ALA A 99 -7.45 -1.90 -4.28
C ALA A 99 -7.14 -1.12 -5.57
N ALA A 100 -7.59 0.13 -5.64
CA ALA A 100 -7.30 1.03 -6.74
C ALA A 100 -6.32 2.12 -6.31
N GLN A 101 -5.22 2.30 -7.02
CA GLN A 101 -4.26 3.38 -6.76
C GLN A 101 -4.56 4.67 -7.56
N GLY A 102 -5.77 4.81 -8.09
CA GLY A 102 -6.23 6.01 -8.78
C GLY A 102 -7.74 5.97 -8.98
N GLY A 103 -8.37 7.15 -8.98
CA GLY A 103 -9.81 7.31 -9.17
C GLY A 103 -10.24 7.64 -10.59
N ASP A 104 -9.34 7.55 -11.57
CA ASP A 104 -9.60 7.94 -12.96
C ASP A 104 -10.74 7.13 -13.61
N PHE A 105 -10.86 5.84 -13.26
CA PHE A 105 -11.94 4.94 -13.72
C PHE A 105 -13.36 5.45 -13.37
N ILE A 106 -13.49 6.28 -12.35
CA ILE A 106 -14.77 6.88 -11.96
C ILE A 106 -15.24 7.86 -13.06
N GLY A 107 -14.30 8.59 -13.69
CA GLY A 107 -14.61 9.71 -14.58
C GLY A 107 -15.49 10.72 -13.82
N ASN A 108 -16.60 11.16 -14.43
CA ASN A 108 -17.58 12.06 -13.81
C ASN A 108 -18.86 11.34 -13.36
N LYS A 109 -18.76 10.06 -12.93
CA LYS A 109 -19.92 9.18 -12.68
C LYS A 109 -19.86 8.58 -11.27
N LEU A 110 -20.41 9.26 -10.26
CA LEU A 110 -20.41 8.80 -8.87
C LEU A 110 -20.91 7.36 -8.68
N HIS A 111 -21.97 6.97 -9.42
CA HIS A 111 -22.52 5.62 -9.34
C HIS A 111 -21.55 4.49 -9.70
N ARG A 112 -20.41 4.81 -10.37
CA ARG A 112 -19.35 3.83 -10.62
C ARG A 112 -18.67 3.37 -9.34
N ILE A 113 -18.61 4.21 -8.31
CA ILE A 113 -18.04 3.84 -7.01
C ILE A 113 -18.79 2.63 -6.42
N GLU A 114 -20.14 2.71 -6.38
CA GLU A 114 -20.96 1.58 -5.92
C GLU A 114 -20.82 0.36 -6.85
N ALA A 115 -20.78 0.57 -8.16
CA ALA A 115 -20.63 -0.53 -9.12
C ALA A 115 -19.32 -1.29 -8.89
N PHE A 116 -18.19 -0.59 -8.74
CA PHE A 116 -16.91 -1.23 -8.47
C PHE A 116 -16.81 -1.83 -7.06
N TYR A 117 -17.46 -1.22 -6.05
CA TYR A 117 -17.57 -1.83 -4.73
C TYR A 117 -18.30 -3.18 -4.80
N ARG A 118 -19.38 -3.27 -5.57
CA ARG A 118 -20.11 -4.54 -5.81
C ARG A 118 -19.30 -5.55 -6.63
N LEU A 119 -18.35 -5.09 -7.45
CA LEU A 119 -17.36 -5.93 -8.15
C LEU A 119 -16.20 -6.38 -7.27
N GLY A 120 -16.15 -5.95 -6.01
CA GLY A 120 -15.15 -6.38 -5.03
C GLY A 120 -14.11 -5.35 -4.65
N LEU A 121 -14.13 -4.11 -5.21
CA LEU A 121 -13.24 -3.03 -4.79
C LEU A 121 -13.48 -2.71 -3.31
N ARG A 122 -12.39 -2.64 -2.51
CA ARG A 122 -12.47 -2.40 -1.06
C ARG A 122 -11.66 -1.20 -0.58
N MET A 123 -10.69 -0.74 -1.36
CA MET A 123 -9.86 0.42 -1.04
C MET A 123 -9.55 1.23 -2.30
N MET A 124 -9.49 2.55 -2.19
CA MET A 124 -9.23 3.44 -3.32
C MET A 124 -8.44 4.69 -2.90
N LEU A 125 -7.36 4.96 -3.65
CA LEU A 125 -6.72 6.27 -3.68
C LEU A 125 -7.50 7.19 -4.65
N PRO A 126 -7.75 8.45 -4.30
CA PRO A 126 -8.42 9.40 -5.19
C PRO A 126 -7.62 9.79 -6.43
N ALA A 127 -6.29 9.97 -6.28
CA ALA A 127 -5.39 10.32 -7.38
C ALA A 127 -4.00 9.70 -7.18
N TYR A 128 -3.27 9.44 -8.27
CA TYR A 128 -1.93 8.88 -8.23
C TYR A 128 -0.91 9.92 -8.68
N ASN A 129 -0.10 10.42 -7.74
CA ASN A 129 1.00 11.38 -7.92
C ASN A 129 0.60 12.74 -8.49
N THR A 130 -0.22 12.79 -9.53
CA THR A 130 -0.66 14.01 -10.22
C THR A 130 -2.17 14.17 -10.15
N SER A 131 -2.63 15.39 -10.38
CA SER A 131 -4.05 15.77 -10.28
C SER A 131 -4.94 15.04 -11.31
N ASN A 132 -6.14 14.75 -10.86
CA ASN A 132 -7.23 14.31 -11.71
C ASN A 132 -8.53 15.07 -11.37
N GLN A 133 -9.69 14.56 -11.80
CA GLN A 133 -10.98 15.21 -11.52
C GLN A 133 -11.37 15.22 -10.03
N ILE A 134 -10.66 14.48 -9.16
CA ILE A 134 -11.00 14.33 -7.74
C ILE A 134 -10.17 15.25 -6.86
N CYS A 135 -8.85 15.26 -7.01
CA CYS A 135 -7.94 16.07 -6.19
C CYS A 135 -6.55 16.22 -6.83
N ASP A 136 -5.71 17.04 -6.21
CA ASP A 136 -4.30 17.16 -6.56
C ASP A 136 -3.51 15.95 -6.03
N GLY A 137 -2.45 15.58 -6.76
CA GLY A 137 -1.46 14.59 -6.36
C GLY A 137 -0.28 15.19 -5.59
N CYS A 138 0.53 14.33 -4.98
CA CYS A 138 1.67 14.75 -4.16
C CYS A 138 2.86 15.32 -4.98
N LEU A 139 2.90 15.09 -6.29
CA LEU A 139 3.93 15.60 -7.20
C LEU A 139 3.48 16.86 -7.96
N ASP A 140 2.25 17.32 -7.77
CA ASP A 140 1.79 18.55 -8.40
C ASP A 140 2.53 19.76 -7.87
N ARG A 141 2.66 20.77 -8.72
CA ARG A 141 3.28 22.08 -8.37
C ARG A 141 2.39 22.92 -7.46
N THR A 142 1.10 22.63 -7.46
CA THR A 142 0.07 23.28 -6.63
C THR A 142 -0.48 22.28 -5.64
N ASP A 143 -0.97 22.78 -4.51
CA ASP A 143 -1.67 21.98 -3.50
C ASP A 143 -3.09 22.54 -3.36
N GLY A 144 -3.91 22.29 -4.40
CA GLY A 144 -5.28 22.82 -4.53
C GLY A 144 -6.31 22.12 -3.64
N GLY A 145 -6.00 20.89 -3.21
CA GLY A 145 -6.89 20.10 -2.36
C GLY A 145 -7.94 19.31 -3.14
N LEU A 146 -9.07 19.02 -2.51
CA LEU A 146 -10.19 18.33 -3.15
C LEU A 146 -10.93 19.25 -4.13
N THR A 147 -11.29 18.71 -5.29
CA THR A 147 -12.23 19.40 -6.19
C THR A 147 -13.66 19.34 -5.61
N ARG A 148 -14.57 20.14 -6.17
CA ARG A 148 -16.01 20.00 -5.84
C ARG A 148 -16.53 18.58 -6.12
N PHE A 149 -16.06 17.92 -7.17
CA PHE A 149 -16.41 16.54 -7.45
C PHE A 149 -15.76 15.58 -6.43
N GLY A 150 -14.52 15.85 -6.02
CA GLY A 150 -13.82 15.10 -4.99
C GLY A 150 -14.58 15.05 -3.66
N THR A 151 -15.23 16.16 -3.25
CA THR A 151 -16.06 16.14 -2.03
C THR A 151 -17.23 15.15 -2.14
N LEU A 152 -17.87 15.07 -3.31
CA LEU A 152 -18.96 14.10 -3.55
C LEU A 152 -18.43 12.66 -3.62
N VAL A 153 -17.21 12.47 -4.13
CA VAL A 153 -16.56 11.14 -4.12
C VAL A 153 -16.33 10.65 -2.70
N VAL A 154 -15.84 11.51 -1.78
CA VAL A 154 -15.66 11.15 -0.37
C VAL A 154 -16.99 10.73 0.27
N GLU A 155 -18.06 11.51 0.05
CA GLU A 155 -19.40 11.19 0.56
C GLU A 155 -19.92 9.85 0.03
N GLU A 156 -19.73 9.58 -1.26
CA GLU A 156 -20.20 8.35 -1.88
C GLU A 156 -19.38 7.13 -1.43
N CYS A 157 -18.05 7.26 -1.25
CA CYS A 157 -17.22 6.20 -0.68
C CYS A 157 -17.68 5.85 0.74
N ASN A 158 -17.93 6.84 1.59
CA ASN A 158 -18.48 6.59 2.93
C ASN A 158 -19.86 5.92 2.88
N ARG A 159 -20.74 6.34 1.95
CA ARG A 159 -22.06 5.74 1.79
C ARG A 159 -22.01 4.25 1.47
N VAL A 160 -21.13 3.85 0.56
CA VAL A 160 -21.03 2.45 0.12
C VAL A 160 -20.12 1.59 1.01
N GLY A 161 -19.26 2.20 1.82
CA GLY A 161 -18.28 1.50 2.65
C GLY A 161 -16.96 1.22 1.94
N LEU A 162 -16.59 2.03 0.93
CA LEU A 162 -15.30 1.95 0.26
C LEU A 162 -14.25 2.71 1.07
N LEU A 163 -13.19 2.02 1.52
CA LEU A 163 -12.11 2.62 2.29
C LEU A 163 -11.31 3.60 1.43
N LEU A 164 -11.18 4.84 1.93
CA LEU A 164 -10.37 5.87 1.29
C LEU A 164 -8.92 5.80 1.76
N ASP A 165 -8.01 5.88 0.81
CA ASP A 165 -6.56 5.89 1.02
C ASP A 165 -5.99 7.25 0.60
N CYS A 166 -5.30 7.91 1.53
CA CYS A 166 -4.73 9.24 1.33
C CYS A 166 -3.30 9.22 0.76
N THR A 167 -2.77 8.05 0.41
CA THR A 167 -1.45 7.92 -0.22
C THR A 167 -1.46 8.55 -1.61
N HIS A 168 -0.34 9.09 -2.10
CA HIS A 168 -0.14 9.71 -3.41
C HIS A 168 -0.86 11.04 -3.65
N ILE A 169 -1.83 11.45 -2.82
CA ILE A 169 -2.53 12.73 -2.99
C ILE A 169 -1.80 13.89 -2.30
N GLY A 170 -2.12 15.11 -2.71
CA GLY A 170 -1.53 16.31 -2.14
C GLY A 170 -1.79 16.44 -0.63
N LYS A 171 -0.92 17.17 0.07
CA LYS A 171 -1.06 17.37 1.52
C LYS A 171 -2.42 17.96 1.89
N ARG A 172 -2.82 19.04 1.21
CA ARG A 172 -4.10 19.69 1.45
C ARG A 172 -5.27 18.76 1.11
N ALA A 173 -5.18 18.01 -0.02
CA ALA A 173 -6.20 17.06 -0.40
C ALA A 173 -6.40 15.98 0.66
N SER A 174 -5.31 15.43 1.22
CA SER A 174 -5.38 14.42 2.28
C SER A 174 -6.01 14.97 3.57
N LEU A 175 -5.64 16.16 4.01
CA LEU A 175 -6.21 16.79 5.20
C LEU A 175 -7.71 17.10 5.03
N GLU A 176 -8.11 17.65 3.87
CA GLU A 176 -9.52 17.90 3.54
C GLU A 176 -10.33 16.59 3.45
N LEU A 177 -9.73 15.52 2.90
CA LEU A 177 -10.36 14.20 2.83
C LEU A 177 -10.56 13.61 4.23
N ILE A 178 -9.53 13.64 5.07
CA ILE A 178 -9.59 13.15 6.46
C ILE A 178 -10.67 13.90 7.25
N GLU A 179 -10.72 15.23 7.13
CA GLU A 179 -11.72 16.05 7.80
C GLU A 179 -13.14 15.67 7.39
N ARG A 180 -13.38 15.52 6.08
CA ARG A 180 -14.70 15.28 5.48
C ARG A 180 -15.18 13.84 5.61
N SER A 181 -14.28 12.87 5.64
CA SER A 181 -14.68 11.47 5.74
C SER A 181 -15.45 11.22 7.03
N ALA A 182 -16.59 10.55 6.95
CA ALA A 182 -17.32 10.07 8.12
C ALA A 182 -16.64 8.89 8.79
N ASP A 183 -15.93 8.09 8.01
CA ASP A 183 -15.25 6.87 8.44
C ASP A 183 -13.72 7.10 8.58
N PRO A 184 -12.99 6.21 9.29
CA PRO A 184 -11.54 6.19 9.26
C PRO A 184 -10.99 6.08 7.84
N VAL A 185 -9.82 6.67 7.62
CA VAL A 185 -9.07 6.60 6.37
C VAL A 185 -7.69 6.00 6.62
N VAL A 186 -6.96 5.67 5.57
CA VAL A 186 -5.60 5.15 5.70
C VAL A 186 -4.61 5.96 4.84
N PHE A 187 -3.34 5.85 5.19
CA PHE A 187 -2.23 5.97 4.26
C PHE A 187 -1.71 4.57 4.06
N SER A 188 -1.93 3.95 2.92
CA SER A 188 -1.54 2.55 2.72
C SER A 188 -0.04 2.34 2.70
N HIS A 189 0.75 3.30 2.14
CA HIS A 189 2.20 3.19 2.01
C HIS A 189 2.87 4.57 1.95
N SER A 190 3.05 5.22 3.12
CA SER A 190 3.72 6.53 3.25
C SER A 190 4.51 6.61 4.55
N ASN A 191 5.70 7.21 4.49
CA ASN A 191 6.58 7.33 5.65
C ASN A 191 6.60 8.77 6.22
N PRO A 192 7.11 9.00 7.44
CA PRO A 192 7.24 10.34 8.01
C PRO A 192 8.23 11.22 7.23
N ASN A 193 7.78 12.36 6.75
CA ASN A 193 8.58 13.37 6.06
C ASN A 193 9.64 14.00 6.96
N ALA A 194 9.42 13.97 8.27
CA ALA A 194 10.37 14.44 9.27
C ALA A 194 11.67 13.60 9.32
N ILE A 195 11.62 12.32 8.94
CA ILE A 195 12.81 11.45 8.90
C ILE A 195 13.45 11.50 7.52
N VAL A 196 12.65 11.33 6.47
CA VAL A 196 13.13 11.39 5.08
C VAL A 196 12.26 12.32 4.28
N ARG A 197 12.81 13.47 3.88
CA ARG A 197 12.10 14.42 3.05
C ARG A 197 11.91 13.87 1.64
N ASN A 198 10.66 13.59 1.31
CA ASN A 198 10.24 13.06 0.01
C ASN A 198 8.79 13.49 -0.25
N PRO A 199 8.41 13.93 -1.45
CA PRO A 199 7.02 14.33 -1.74
C PRO A 199 5.99 13.20 -1.52
N ARG A 200 6.44 11.93 -1.53
CA ARG A 200 5.61 10.76 -1.23
C ARG A 200 5.44 10.48 0.26
N ASN A 201 6.27 11.10 1.11
CA ASN A 201 6.16 11.01 2.56
C ASN A 201 5.18 12.06 3.11
N ILE A 202 4.70 11.84 4.32
CA ILE A 202 3.64 12.65 4.93
C ILE A 202 4.13 13.41 6.15
N ASP A 203 3.55 14.58 6.38
CA ASP A 203 3.89 15.45 7.49
C ASP A 203 3.16 15.06 8.78
N ASP A 204 3.64 15.58 9.91
CA ASP A 204 3.11 15.28 11.24
C ASP A 204 1.63 15.63 11.41
N ASP A 205 1.15 16.67 10.76
CA ASP A 205 -0.26 17.07 10.80
C ASP A 205 -1.17 16.05 10.08
N GLN A 206 -0.70 15.47 8.97
CA GLN A 206 -1.39 14.39 8.26
C GLN A 206 -1.43 13.11 9.12
N ILE A 207 -0.29 12.73 9.73
CA ILE A 207 -0.19 11.56 10.63
C ILE A 207 -1.16 11.73 11.80
N LYS A 208 -1.12 12.89 12.49
CA LYS A 208 -2.00 13.16 13.64
C LYS A 208 -3.47 13.21 13.25
N ALA A 209 -3.81 13.80 12.11
CA ALA A 209 -5.18 13.85 11.62
C ALA A 209 -5.73 12.44 11.32
N CYS A 210 -4.95 11.61 10.63
CA CYS A 210 -5.31 10.22 10.32
C CYS A 210 -5.50 9.41 11.62
N ALA A 211 -4.57 9.51 12.57
CA ALA A 211 -4.66 8.82 13.86
C ALA A 211 -5.89 9.29 14.67
N ALA A 212 -6.12 10.60 14.76
CA ALA A 212 -7.29 11.15 15.45
C ALA A 212 -8.62 10.67 14.87
N LYS A 213 -8.64 10.34 13.56
CA LYS A 213 -9.79 9.76 12.86
C LYS A 213 -9.93 8.24 13.09
N GLY A 214 -9.00 7.62 13.82
CA GLY A 214 -8.96 6.17 14.04
C GLY A 214 -8.35 5.39 12.86
N GLY A 215 -7.69 6.09 11.94
CA GLY A 215 -7.07 5.50 10.77
C GLY A 215 -5.76 4.76 11.03
N VAL A 216 -5.13 4.30 9.95
CA VAL A 216 -3.85 3.57 9.96
C VAL A 216 -2.89 4.20 8.97
N ILE A 217 -1.65 4.37 9.41
CA ILE A 217 -0.50 4.78 8.61
C ILE A 217 0.30 3.53 8.26
N GLY A 218 0.15 3.06 7.02
CA GLY A 218 0.95 2.00 6.45
C GLY A 218 2.32 2.53 6.06
N LEU A 219 3.34 2.03 6.73
CA LEU A 219 4.71 2.41 6.44
C LEU A 219 5.29 1.51 5.35
N ALA A 220 6.05 2.12 4.43
CA ALA A 220 6.62 1.44 3.28
C ALA A 220 8.11 1.13 3.49
N PRO A 221 8.51 -0.16 3.50
CA PRO A 221 9.92 -0.56 3.50
C PRO A 221 10.55 -0.39 2.11
N TRP A 222 10.18 0.68 1.42
CA TRP A 222 10.70 1.01 0.10
C TRP A 222 11.88 1.96 0.23
N GLY A 223 13.04 1.56 -0.30
CA GLY A 223 14.30 2.26 -0.11
C GLY A 223 14.24 3.78 -0.32
N PRO A 224 13.61 4.29 -1.40
CA PRO A 224 13.46 5.73 -1.63
C PRO A 224 12.74 6.51 -0.52
N LEU A 225 11.87 5.89 0.25
CA LEU A 225 11.16 6.54 1.35
C LEU A 225 11.86 6.38 2.70
N VAL A 226 12.89 5.51 2.78
CA VAL A 226 13.62 5.18 4.02
C VAL A 226 15.05 5.74 4.03
N LEU A 227 15.68 5.94 2.86
CA LEU A 227 17.06 6.39 2.75
C LEU A 227 17.25 7.82 3.29
N LYS A 228 17.93 7.96 4.41
CA LYS A 228 18.29 9.27 5.02
C LYS A 228 19.29 10.03 4.17
N ALA A 229 19.33 11.36 4.30
CA ALA A 229 20.15 12.24 3.46
C ALA A 229 21.66 12.00 3.54
N ASP A 230 22.13 11.62 4.73
CA ASP A 230 23.54 11.37 5.07
C ASP A 230 23.93 9.90 5.02
N GLN A 231 22.98 9.01 4.74
CA GLN A 231 23.22 7.56 4.71
C GLN A 231 24.08 7.17 3.51
N THR A 232 25.07 6.31 3.75
CA THR A 232 26.05 5.86 2.76
C THR A 232 25.91 4.40 2.37
N THR A 233 24.95 3.70 2.96
CA THR A 233 24.62 2.28 2.71
C THR A 233 23.15 2.12 2.37
N GLN A 234 22.80 1.01 1.73
CA GLN A 234 21.40 0.65 1.51
C GLN A 234 20.66 0.58 2.85
N PRO A 235 19.43 1.13 2.95
CA PRO A 235 18.64 1.07 4.19
C PRO A 235 18.36 -0.37 4.61
N THR A 236 18.21 -0.56 5.90
CA THR A 236 17.90 -1.85 6.54
C THR A 236 16.55 -1.80 7.25
N VAL A 237 16.09 -2.93 7.77
CA VAL A 237 14.92 -3.02 8.66
C VAL A 237 15.07 -2.11 9.88
N ASP A 238 16.27 -1.96 10.44
CA ASP A 238 16.49 -1.05 11.58
C ASP A 238 16.23 0.41 11.21
N ASP A 239 16.65 0.85 10.01
CA ASP A 239 16.33 2.18 9.50
C ASP A 239 14.82 2.37 9.29
N PHE A 240 14.15 1.32 8.83
CA PHE A 240 12.70 1.34 8.63
C PHE A 240 11.94 1.38 9.97
N ILE A 241 12.41 0.68 11.00
CA ILE A 241 11.78 0.73 12.32
C ILE A 241 11.90 2.12 12.95
N ASP A 242 12.91 2.92 12.62
CA ASP A 242 12.96 4.32 13.07
C ASP A 242 11.72 5.11 12.62
N HIS A 243 11.14 4.80 11.45
CA HIS A 243 9.87 5.39 10.99
C HIS A 243 8.69 4.88 11.83
N ILE A 244 8.68 3.59 12.19
CA ILE A 244 7.66 3.00 13.07
C ILE A 244 7.73 3.68 14.45
N ASP A 245 8.92 3.77 15.04
CA ASP A 245 9.16 4.44 16.33
C ASP A 245 8.68 5.89 16.30
N TYR A 246 8.97 6.61 15.20
CA TYR A 246 8.56 8.00 15.07
C TYR A 246 7.03 8.15 15.09
N VAL A 247 6.31 7.36 14.30
CA VAL A 247 4.84 7.44 14.26
C VAL A 247 4.23 7.00 15.59
N ALA A 248 4.76 5.93 16.23
CA ALA A 248 4.32 5.49 17.54
C ALA A 248 4.47 6.60 18.59
N GLN A 249 5.63 7.28 18.60
CA GLN A 249 5.88 8.39 19.54
C GLN A 249 4.98 9.60 19.23
N LEU A 250 4.81 9.95 17.95
CA LEU A 250 4.02 11.11 17.53
C LEU A 250 2.53 10.96 17.85
N THR A 251 2.00 9.73 17.76
CA THR A 251 0.59 9.40 18.04
C THR A 251 0.35 8.91 19.46
N GLY A 252 1.42 8.55 20.17
CA GLY A 252 1.35 7.99 21.52
C GLY A 252 0.84 6.54 21.59
N SER A 253 0.73 5.84 20.44
CA SER A 253 0.21 4.47 20.36
C SER A 253 0.74 3.73 19.14
N THR A 254 0.71 2.39 19.19
CA THR A 254 0.93 1.50 18.05
C THR A 254 -0.36 1.20 17.27
N ASP A 255 -1.53 1.67 17.74
CA ASP A 255 -2.85 1.36 17.15
C ASP A 255 -3.10 2.00 15.77
N HIS A 256 -2.21 2.91 15.37
CA HIS A 256 -2.30 3.63 14.09
C HIS A 256 -1.23 3.21 13.08
N LEU A 257 -0.48 2.16 13.38
CA LEU A 257 0.61 1.65 12.54
C LEU A 257 0.15 0.47 11.68
N GLY A 258 0.67 0.40 10.47
CA GLY A 258 0.51 -0.71 9.55
C GLY A 258 1.71 -0.82 8.61
N ILE A 259 1.70 -1.82 7.74
CA ILE A 259 2.74 -2.05 6.74
C ILE A 259 2.10 -2.08 5.35
N GLY A 260 2.68 -1.32 4.42
CA GLY A 260 2.36 -1.38 2.99
C GLY A 260 3.64 -1.47 2.21
N THR A 261 3.97 -2.67 1.72
CA THR A 261 5.35 -2.93 1.30
C THR A 261 5.72 -2.29 -0.03
N ASP A 262 4.74 -2.05 -0.87
CA ASP A 262 4.93 -1.67 -2.28
C ASP A 262 5.82 -2.67 -3.04
N MET A 263 5.88 -3.91 -2.56
CA MET A 263 6.59 -5.02 -3.18
C MET A 263 5.76 -5.65 -4.30
N SER A 264 6.42 -6.44 -5.14
CA SER A 264 5.79 -7.13 -6.26
C SER A 264 5.70 -8.63 -6.06
N LEU A 265 4.58 -9.20 -6.48
CA LEU A 265 4.47 -10.60 -6.87
C LEU A 265 4.60 -10.69 -8.40
N GLY A 266 5.53 -11.53 -8.88
CA GLY A 266 5.88 -11.61 -10.29
C GLY A 266 6.93 -10.58 -10.72
N THR A 267 7.09 -10.43 -12.03
CA THR A 267 8.13 -9.57 -12.62
C THR A 267 7.58 -8.18 -12.88
N TYR A 268 8.07 -7.19 -12.17
CA TYR A 268 7.72 -5.79 -12.40
C TYR A 268 8.06 -5.39 -13.85
N PRO A 269 7.14 -4.79 -14.61
CA PRO A 269 7.42 -4.34 -15.98
C PRO A 269 8.43 -3.19 -15.99
N ASP A 270 9.01 -2.92 -17.16
CA ASP A 270 9.99 -1.85 -17.36
C ASP A 270 9.28 -0.51 -17.57
N HIS A 271 8.80 0.09 -16.49
CA HIS A 271 8.10 1.38 -16.48
C HIS A 271 8.87 2.39 -15.62
N ALA A 272 10.14 2.58 -15.94
CA ALA A 272 10.97 3.51 -15.17
C ALA A 272 10.69 5.00 -15.50
N HIS A 273 9.78 5.25 -16.44
CA HIS A 273 9.55 6.58 -16.98
C HIS A 273 8.04 6.85 -17.10
N ASP A 274 7.65 8.10 -16.92
CA ASP A 274 6.31 8.57 -17.23
C ASP A 274 5.97 8.46 -18.73
N PRO A 275 4.73 8.72 -19.14
CA PRO A 275 4.34 8.67 -20.57
C PRO A 275 5.13 9.62 -21.48
N TRP A 276 5.84 10.59 -20.93
CA TRP A 276 6.67 11.55 -21.68
C TRP A 276 8.15 11.17 -21.71
N GLY A 277 8.54 10.05 -21.08
CA GLY A 277 9.90 9.54 -21.05
C GLY A 277 10.78 10.16 -19.96
N GLU A 278 10.19 10.94 -19.04
CA GLU A 278 10.90 11.50 -17.88
C GLU A 278 10.85 10.52 -16.70
N PRO A 279 11.87 10.53 -15.81
CA PRO A 279 11.83 9.74 -14.59
C PRO A 279 10.62 10.13 -13.75
N GLU A 280 9.80 9.17 -13.34
CA GLU A 280 8.62 9.41 -12.49
C GLU A 280 8.95 10.16 -11.19
N TYR A 281 10.20 10.01 -10.70
CA TYR A 281 10.73 10.71 -9.53
C TYR A 281 12.12 11.28 -9.86
N PRO A 282 12.21 12.41 -10.59
CA PRO A 282 13.51 12.95 -11.04
C PRO A 282 14.46 13.29 -9.89
N ASP A 283 13.97 13.90 -8.79
CA ASP A 283 14.79 14.24 -7.62
C ASP A 283 15.31 12.98 -6.88
N VAL A 284 14.61 11.87 -7.08
CA VAL A 284 14.94 10.57 -6.51
C VAL A 284 16.04 9.90 -7.33
N ALA A 285 16.02 10.02 -8.65
CA ALA A 285 17.02 9.42 -9.53
C ALA A 285 18.44 9.88 -9.23
N ASP A 286 18.64 11.17 -9.02
CA ASP A 286 19.96 11.75 -8.69
C ASP A 286 20.47 11.33 -7.31
N ARG A 287 19.59 11.21 -6.34
CA ARG A 287 19.91 10.89 -4.96
C ARG A 287 20.15 9.40 -4.75
N TYR A 288 19.36 8.56 -5.41
CA TYR A 288 19.37 7.10 -5.24
C TYR A 288 20.35 6.39 -6.16
N GLY A 289 20.69 6.93 -7.32
CA GLY A 289 21.59 6.32 -8.30
C GLY A 289 22.97 5.90 -7.76
N ARG A 290 23.36 6.42 -6.58
CA ARG A 290 24.62 6.05 -5.90
C ARG A 290 24.46 4.85 -4.95
N LEU A 291 23.31 4.69 -4.30
CA LEU A 291 23.10 3.70 -3.24
C LEU A 291 21.95 2.73 -3.58
N ILE A 292 20.92 3.23 -4.20
CA ILE A 292 19.73 2.47 -4.63
C ILE A 292 19.68 2.60 -6.14
N THR A 293 19.56 1.48 -6.82
CA THR A 293 19.43 1.49 -8.28
C THR A 293 18.08 2.09 -8.71
N THR A 294 18.08 2.75 -9.85
CA THR A 294 16.85 3.15 -10.54
C THR A 294 16.08 1.96 -11.15
N ASP A 295 16.73 0.79 -11.26
CA ASP A 295 16.08 -0.44 -11.69
C ASP A 295 15.06 -0.91 -10.64
N VAL A 296 13.79 -0.69 -10.90
CA VAL A 296 12.67 -1.05 -10.04
C VAL A 296 12.56 -2.55 -9.75
N ARG A 297 13.22 -3.39 -10.56
CA ARG A 297 13.25 -4.85 -10.40
C ARG A 297 14.35 -5.32 -9.46
N SER A 298 15.24 -4.44 -9.09
CA SER A 298 16.40 -4.81 -8.27
C SER A 298 16.03 -4.86 -6.79
N PRO A 299 16.43 -5.91 -6.04
CA PRO A 299 16.35 -5.95 -4.59
C PRO A 299 17.03 -4.76 -3.89
N ARG A 300 17.95 -4.09 -4.58
CA ARG A 300 18.61 -2.88 -4.07
C ARG A 300 17.68 -1.67 -4.00
N ARG A 301 16.46 -1.74 -4.56
CA ARG A 301 15.46 -0.70 -4.43
C ARG A 301 14.68 -0.78 -3.13
N ALA A 302 14.64 -1.94 -2.50
CA ALA A 302 14.04 -2.16 -1.18
C ALA A 302 15.11 -2.08 -0.07
N LEU A 303 14.80 -2.57 1.11
CA LEU A 303 15.77 -2.69 2.21
C LEU A 303 16.74 -3.84 1.97
N ALA A 304 17.96 -3.72 2.48
CA ALA A 304 18.99 -4.74 2.29
C ALA A 304 18.58 -6.12 2.82
N ASP A 305 17.81 -6.15 3.89
CA ASP A 305 17.36 -7.33 4.63
C ASP A 305 15.84 -7.52 4.67
N PHE A 306 15.07 -6.70 3.90
CA PHE A 306 13.64 -6.88 3.66
C PHE A 306 13.27 -6.42 2.24
N HIS A 307 13.52 -7.27 1.26
CA HIS A 307 13.23 -7.04 -0.16
C HIS A 307 12.38 -8.16 -0.78
N ALA A 308 11.93 -9.10 0.02
CA ALA A 308 11.02 -10.17 -0.36
C ALA A 308 10.13 -10.56 0.83
N TYR A 309 8.89 -10.95 0.57
CA TYR A 309 7.90 -11.25 1.61
C TYR A 309 8.36 -12.22 2.71
N PRO A 310 9.05 -13.35 2.39
CA PRO A 310 9.51 -14.26 3.45
C PRO A 310 10.45 -13.63 4.47
N GLN A 311 11.07 -12.48 4.14
CA GLN A 311 11.93 -11.74 5.07
C GLN A 311 11.14 -10.89 6.09
N VAL A 312 9.80 -10.95 6.10
CA VAL A 312 8.98 -10.33 7.15
C VAL A 312 9.38 -10.78 8.56
N THR A 313 9.95 -11.98 8.68
CA THR A 313 10.53 -12.47 9.94
C THR A 313 11.63 -11.58 10.46
N ASN A 314 12.45 -10.96 9.60
CA ASN A 314 13.47 -10.00 10.02
C ASN A 314 12.82 -8.76 10.66
N LEU A 315 11.71 -8.26 10.10
CA LEU A 315 10.94 -7.16 10.69
C LEU A 315 10.38 -7.56 12.06
N ILE A 316 9.79 -8.74 12.17
CA ILE A 316 9.23 -9.26 13.43
C ILE A 316 10.31 -9.36 14.51
N ASP A 317 11.46 -9.97 14.19
CA ASP A 317 12.57 -10.15 15.12
C ASP A 317 13.16 -8.82 15.57
N ARG A 318 13.28 -7.85 14.66
CA ARG A 318 13.80 -6.51 14.99
C ARG A 318 12.83 -5.68 15.81
N LEU A 319 11.52 -5.76 15.55
CA LEU A 319 10.49 -5.13 16.39
C LEU A 319 10.57 -5.69 17.83
N ALA A 320 10.66 -7.02 17.97
CA ALA A 320 10.81 -7.66 19.27
C ALA A 320 12.13 -7.23 19.98
N ALA A 321 13.24 -7.13 19.25
CA ALA A 321 14.51 -6.64 19.78
C ALA A 321 14.43 -5.18 20.25
N ARG A 322 13.60 -4.35 19.59
CA ARG A 322 13.30 -2.95 20.02
C ARG A 322 12.21 -2.88 21.10
N ARG A 323 11.83 -4.00 21.71
CA ARG A 323 10.89 -4.13 22.83
C ARG A 323 9.43 -3.82 22.48
N TYR A 324 9.03 -3.91 21.24
CA TYR A 324 7.62 -4.00 20.89
C TYR A 324 7.06 -5.30 21.46
N THR A 325 5.93 -5.22 22.14
CA THR A 325 5.26 -6.40 22.71
C THR A 325 4.65 -7.26 21.60
N ASP A 326 4.30 -8.51 21.89
CA ASP A 326 3.57 -9.39 20.96
C ASP A 326 2.27 -8.72 20.47
N THR A 327 1.60 -7.99 21.33
CA THR A 327 0.40 -7.22 20.99
C THR A 327 0.70 -6.09 20.00
N ASP A 328 1.79 -5.34 20.23
CA ASP A 328 2.20 -4.27 19.29
C ASP A 328 2.54 -4.83 17.91
N ILE A 329 3.31 -5.92 17.86
CA ILE A 329 3.68 -6.58 16.60
C ILE A 329 2.43 -7.07 15.88
N ARG A 330 1.49 -7.69 16.59
CA ARG A 330 0.20 -8.14 16.06
C ARG A 330 -0.61 -6.98 15.46
N ASN A 331 -0.68 -5.87 16.18
CA ASN A 331 -1.39 -4.67 15.76
C ASN A 331 -0.76 -4.08 14.49
N ILE A 332 0.56 -3.90 14.49
CA ILE A 332 1.32 -3.33 13.36
C ILE A 332 1.19 -4.20 12.11
N LEU A 333 1.27 -5.52 12.26
CA LEU A 333 1.21 -6.41 11.10
C LEU A 333 -0.19 -6.53 10.49
N GLY A 334 -1.27 -6.38 11.28
CA GLY A 334 -2.59 -6.55 10.65
C GLY A 334 -3.82 -6.20 11.46
N GLU A 335 -3.82 -6.32 12.80
CA GLU A 335 -5.05 -6.12 13.56
C GLU A 335 -5.56 -4.67 13.47
N ASN A 336 -4.67 -3.67 13.32
CA ASN A 336 -5.05 -2.28 13.10
C ASN A 336 -5.83 -2.12 11.78
N TYR A 337 -5.38 -2.75 10.69
CA TYR A 337 -6.11 -2.77 9.43
C TYR A 337 -7.44 -3.51 9.56
N LEU A 338 -7.45 -4.68 10.21
CA LEU A 338 -8.69 -5.43 10.42
C LEU A 338 -9.74 -4.62 11.17
N ARG A 339 -9.33 -3.83 12.17
CA ARG A 339 -10.20 -2.90 12.89
C ARG A 339 -10.82 -1.87 11.93
N VAL A 340 -10.01 -1.23 11.10
CA VAL A 340 -10.49 -0.24 10.13
C VAL A 340 -11.39 -0.88 9.08
N PHE A 341 -11.00 -2.03 8.54
CA PHE A 341 -11.80 -2.75 7.54
C PHE A 341 -13.17 -3.16 8.09
N ALA A 342 -13.22 -3.69 9.33
CA ALA A 342 -14.47 -4.06 9.98
C ALA A 342 -15.38 -2.86 10.27
N GLN A 343 -14.83 -1.67 10.45
CA GLN A 343 -15.60 -0.45 10.67
C GLN A 343 -16.12 0.15 9.36
N VAL A 344 -15.35 0.11 8.28
CA VAL A 344 -15.64 0.83 7.04
C VAL A 344 -16.43 -0.02 6.05
N TRP A 345 -16.02 -1.28 5.82
CA TRP A 345 -16.65 -2.13 4.82
C TRP A 345 -18.06 -2.56 5.23
N LYS A 346 -19.02 -2.43 4.29
CA LYS A 346 -20.47 -2.69 4.50
C LYS A 346 -20.92 -3.90 3.71
#